data_8261bb84230815e044fcdd36bd1c9eb9
#
_entry.id   8261bb84230815e044fcdd36bd1c9eb9
#
_cell.length_a   1.000
_cell.length_b   1.000
_cell.length_c   1.000
_cell.angle_alpha   90.00
_cell.angle_beta   90.00
_cell.angle_gamma   90.00
#
_symmetry.space_group_name_H-M   'P 1'
#
loop_
_entity.id
_entity.type
_entity.pdbx_description
1 polymer ?
#
loop_
_entity_poly.entity_id
_entity_poly.type
_entity_poly.pdbx_seq_one_letter_code
_entity_poly.pdbx_strand_id
1 'polypeptide(L)'
;PEEEGAILQFWEFLDGKFYHLILLLVFSLLNLSNGLVRLLGRRTNPSLILAVSFLAIILIGTGLLMLPKCTVNGITWVDSLFTATSAVCVTGLVPVDVSTTFTTGGLVVIILLIQIGGLGVMTLTSFFAMFFMGNTSLYNQLVVRDMVSSNSLGSLLSTLLYILGFTLVIEGIGMVAIWFSIHGTLGMNLDEELAFAAFHSISAFCNAGFSTLSGNLGNPMVMTNHNWLFVSVSFLIILGGIGFPILVNFKDIVLYHLRHFWRFIRTRKLERHKVHHLYNLNTKIVLI
;
A
#
# COMPACT_ATOMS: atom_id res chain seq x y z
N PRO A 1 -31.06 -7.21 14.63
CA PRO A 1 -30.33 -8.05 15.63
C PRO A 1 -28.98 -8.58 15.12
N GLU A 2 -28.82 -8.82 13.78
CA GLU A 2 -27.57 -9.29 13.20
C GLU A 2 -26.54 -8.20 12.97
N GLU A 3 -26.97 -6.97 12.66
CA GLU A 3 -26.08 -5.81 12.53
C GLU A 3 -25.44 -5.37 13.86
N GLU A 4 -26.20 -5.49 14.97
CA GLU A 4 -25.64 -5.23 16.30
C GLU A 4 -24.56 -6.26 16.68
N GLY A 5 -24.66 -7.50 16.18
CA GLY A 5 -23.67 -8.54 16.41
C GLY A 5 -22.33 -8.27 15.74
N ALA A 6 -22.32 -7.75 14.52
CA ALA A 6 -21.09 -7.44 13.77
C ALA A 6 -20.35 -6.24 14.36
N ILE A 7 -21.10 -5.21 14.78
CA ILE A 7 -20.55 -4.02 15.46
C ILE A 7 -20.00 -4.41 16.85
N LEU A 8 -20.70 -5.25 17.60
CA LEU A 8 -20.24 -5.75 18.90
C LEU A 8 -18.98 -6.62 18.75
N GLN A 9 -18.91 -7.51 17.75
CA GLN A 9 -17.70 -8.30 17.47
C GLN A 9 -16.52 -7.42 17.07
N PHE A 10 -16.75 -6.33 16.32
CA PHE A 10 -15.70 -5.35 15.98
C PHE A 10 -15.21 -4.60 17.23
N TRP A 11 -16.10 -4.21 18.13
CA TRP A 11 -15.74 -3.57 19.40
C TRP A 11 -15.07 -4.55 20.38
N GLU A 12 -15.52 -5.80 20.46
CA GLU A 12 -14.82 -6.85 21.22
C GLU A 12 -13.43 -7.18 20.66
N PHE A 13 -13.25 -7.08 19.33
CA PHE A 13 -11.94 -7.19 18.70
C PHE A 13 -11.03 -6.01 19.10
N LEU A 14 -11.56 -4.78 19.17
CA LEU A 14 -10.81 -3.59 19.57
C LEU A 14 -10.55 -3.54 21.09
N ASP A 15 -11.48 -3.99 21.93
CA ASP A 15 -11.34 -4.01 23.40
C ASP A 15 -10.59 -5.25 23.93
N GLY A 16 -10.35 -6.23 23.08
CA GLY A 16 -9.68 -7.46 23.45
C GLY A 16 -8.19 -7.25 23.78
N LYS A 17 -7.65 -8.16 24.60
CA LYS A 17 -6.21 -8.28 24.91
C LYS A 17 -5.33 -8.30 23.64
N PHE A 18 -5.91 -8.63 22.49
CA PHE A 18 -5.26 -8.68 21.18
C PHE A 18 -4.87 -7.29 20.66
N TYR A 19 -5.73 -6.30 20.79
CA TYR A 19 -5.43 -4.91 20.43
C TYR A 19 -4.26 -4.35 21.26
N HIS A 20 -4.30 -4.58 22.55
CA HIS A 20 -3.21 -4.16 23.44
C HIS A 20 -1.90 -4.88 23.11
N LEU A 21 -1.96 -6.14 22.70
CA LEU A 21 -0.80 -6.93 22.31
C LEU A 21 -0.19 -6.40 21.00
N ILE A 22 -1.02 -6.06 19.99
CA ILE A 22 -0.59 -5.40 18.77
C ILE A 22 0.05 -4.04 19.08
N LEU A 23 -0.58 -3.24 19.94
CA LEU A 23 -0.10 -1.91 20.31
C LEU A 23 1.24 -1.98 21.05
N LEU A 24 1.39 -2.92 22.01
CA LEU A 24 2.64 -3.20 22.71
C LEU A 24 3.72 -3.69 21.75
N LEU A 25 3.36 -4.52 20.77
CA LEU A 25 4.28 -5.05 19.78
C LEU A 25 4.78 -3.94 18.86
N VAL A 26 3.90 -3.07 18.36
CA VAL A 26 4.25 -1.88 17.57
C VAL A 26 5.11 -0.92 18.39
N PHE A 27 4.76 -0.68 19.67
CA PHE A 27 5.56 0.17 20.55
C PHE A 27 6.94 -0.42 20.87
N SER A 28 7.02 -1.72 21.12
CA SER A 28 8.28 -2.44 21.31
C SER A 28 9.18 -2.36 20.09
N LEU A 29 8.58 -2.42 18.89
CA LEU A 29 9.28 -2.24 17.61
C LEU A 29 9.87 -0.86 17.42
N LEU A 30 9.07 0.16 17.67
CA LEU A 30 9.52 1.55 17.58
C LEU A 30 10.69 1.78 18.53
N ASN A 31 10.63 1.21 19.74
CA ASN A 31 11.73 1.27 20.70
C ASN A 31 12.94 0.46 20.27
N LEU A 32 12.75 -0.74 19.71
CA LEU A 32 13.85 -1.56 19.17
C LEU A 32 14.51 -0.88 17.97
N SER A 33 13.73 -0.30 17.06
CA SER A 33 14.21 0.48 15.93
C SER A 33 15.04 1.69 16.40
N ASN A 34 14.52 2.45 17.37
CA ASN A 34 15.25 3.57 17.97
C ASN A 34 16.52 3.12 18.71
N GLY A 35 16.50 1.97 19.37
CA GLY A 35 17.64 1.36 20.03
C GLY A 35 18.71 0.94 19.02
N LEU A 36 18.32 0.29 17.94
CA LEU A 36 19.19 -0.12 16.83
C LEU A 36 19.84 1.09 16.14
N VAL A 37 19.07 2.15 15.86
CA VAL A 37 19.59 3.40 15.26
C VAL A 37 20.62 4.06 16.19
N ARG A 38 20.43 4.03 17.51
CA ARG A 38 21.40 4.54 18.49
C ARG A 38 22.66 3.68 18.59
N LEU A 39 22.52 2.35 18.49
CA LEU A 39 23.64 1.39 18.54
C LEU A 39 24.52 1.44 17.29
N LEU A 40 23.92 1.66 16.11
CA LEU A 40 24.65 1.70 14.84
C LEU A 40 25.43 3.01 14.63
N GLY A 41 25.21 4.06 15.42
CA GLY A 41 26.01 5.29 15.44
C GLY A 41 25.84 6.19 14.21
N ARG A 42 26.49 7.35 14.23
CA ARG A 42 26.33 8.45 13.26
C ARG A 42 26.85 8.20 11.83
N ARG A 43 27.33 7.01 11.49
CA ARG A 43 27.90 6.67 10.16
C ARG A 43 27.30 5.42 9.52
N THR A 44 26.02 5.16 9.71
CA THR A 44 25.36 4.00 9.10
C THR A 44 24.93 4.30 7.67
N ASN A 45 25.16 3.34 6.76
CA ASN A 45 24.66 3.40 5.40
C ASN A 45 23.12 3.35 5.41
N PRO A 46 22.41 4.28 4.71
CA PRO A 46 20.96 4.28 4.65
C PRO A 46 20.36 2.94 4.22
N SER A 47 21.06 2.22 3.32
CA SER A 47 20.65 0.89 2.85
C SER A 47 20.65 -0.16 3.97
N LEU A 48 21.57 -0.08 4.92
CA LEU A 48 21.62 -1.01 6.06
C LEU A 48 20.47 -0.74 7.03
N ILE A 49 20.16 0.52 7.30
CA ILE A 49 19.02 0.91 8.15
C ILE A 49 17.72 0.35 7.54
N LEU A 50 17.56 0.50 6.23
CA LEU A 50 16.40 -0.04 5.52
C LEU A 50 16.33 -1.57 5.64
N ALA A 51 17.43 -2.29 5.34
CA ALA A 51 17.45 -3.74 5.39
C ALA A 51 17.12 -4.27 6.80
N VAL A 52 17.64 -3.64 7.84
CA VAL A 52 17.38 -4.02 9.24
C VAL A 52 15.92 -3.71 9.62
N SER A 53 15.36 -2.59 9.17
CA SER A 53 13.95 -2.28 9.44
C SER A 53 12.99 -3.25 8.74
N PHE A 54 13.28 -3.64 7.49
CA PHE A 54 12.49 -4.66 6.79
C PHE A 54 12.59 -6.02 7.50
N LEU A 55 13.79 -6.43 7.90
CA LEU A 55 13.99 -7.68 8.65
C LEU A 55 13.20 -7.67 9.97
N ALA A 56 13.22 -6.56 10.70
CA ALA A 56 12.47 -6.42 11.94
C ALA A 56 10.95 -6.55 11.69
N ILE A 57 10.40 -5.89 10.67
CA ILE A 57 8.99 -5.97 10.30
C ILE A 57 8.61 -7.41 9.92
N ILE A 58 9.46 -8.10 9.15
CA ILE A 58 9.27 -9.51 8.75
C ILE A 58 9.18 -10.41 9.98
N LEU A 59 10.15 -10.29 10.91
CA LEU A 59 10.17 -11.14 12.12
C LEU A 59 8.93 -10.94 12.98
N ILE A 60 8.41 -9.74 13.04
CA ILE A 60 7.19 -9.45 13.80
C ILE A 60 5.96 -9.92 13.06
N GLY A 61 5.89 -9.68 11.75
CA GLY A 61 4.84 -10.24 10.91
C GLY A 61 4.76 -11.77 11.07
N THR A 62 5.92 -12.43 11.10
CA THR A 62 6.02 -13.87 11.39
C THR A 62 5.39 -14.22 12.73
N GLY A 63 5.77 -13.53 13.80
CA GLY A 63 5.20 -13.76 15.13
C GLY A 63 3.70 -13.49 15.20
N LEU A 64 3.21 -12.45 14.52
CA LEU A 64 1.78 -12.13 14.46
C LEU A 64 0.98 -13.20 13.69
N LEU A 65 1.49 -13.66 12.55
CA LEU A 65 0.81 -14.70 11.75
C LEU A 65 0.76 -16.06 12.47
N MET A 66 1.68 -16.35 13.39
CA MET A 66 1.67 -17.55 14.21
C MET A 66 0.67 -17.53 15.35
N LEU A 67 0.03 -16.37 15.62
CA LEU A 67 -0.96 -16.29 16.68
C LEU A 67 -2.19 -17.17 16.37
N PRO A 68 -2.77 -17.87 17.37
CA PRO A 68 -3.89 -18.79 17.17
C PRO A 68 -5.13 -18.13 16.54
N LYS A 69 -5.27 -16.81 16.68
CA LYS A 69 -6.37 -16.04 16.08
C LYS A 69 -6.14 -15.67 14.62
N CYS A 70 -4.93 -15.82 14.09
CA CYS A 70 -4.59 -15.45 12.71
C CYS A 70 -4.70 -16.61 11.73
N THR A 71 -4.74 -17.85 12.21
CA THR A 71 -4.80 -19.05 11.39
C THR A 71 -5.91 -19.98 11.84
N VAL A 72 -6.46 -20.76 10.90
CA VAL A 72 -7.55 -21.72 11.18
C VAL A 72 -7.00 -22.97 11.89
N ASN A 73 -5.94 -23.56 11.35
CA ASN A 73 -5.36 -24.83 11.84
C ASN A 73 -3.91 -24.67 12.35
N GLY A 74 -3.45 -23.45 12.57
CA GLY A 74 -2.06 -23.16 12.83
C GLY A 74 -1.21 -23.09 11.56
N ILE A 75 0.01 -22.56 11.68
CA ILE A 75 0.98 -22.44 10.59
C ILE A 75 2.37 -22.76 11.12
N THR A 76 3.23 -23.36 10.30
CA THR A 76 4.62 -23.61 10.69
C THR A 76 5.39 -22.31 10.75
N TRP A 77 6.47 -22.26 11.55
CA TRP A 77 7.32 -21.06 11.63
C TRP A 77 7.92 -20.70 10.27
N VAL A 78 8.30 -21.70 9.47
CA VAL A 78 8.89 -21.48 8.14
C VAL A 78 7.88 -20.89 7.17
N ASP A 79 6.64 -21.43 7.12
CA ASP A 79 5.60 -20.92 6.24
C ASP A 79 5.15 -19.52 6.64
N SER A 80 5.08 -19.26 7.95
CA SER A 80 4.78 -17.91 8.48
C SER A 80 5.87 -16.89 8.12
N LEU A 81 7.15 -17.28 8.28
CA LEU A 81 8.29 -16.43 7.90
C LEU A 81 8.30 -16.16 6.41
N PHE A 82 8.03 -17.18 5.60
CA PHE A 82 7.95 -17.03 4.14
C PHE A 82 6.82 -16.09 3.74
N THR A 83 5.62 -16.29 4.30
CA THR A 83 4.44 -15.43 4.01
C THR A 83 4.66 -14.00 4.45
N ALA A 84 5.21 -13.77 5.66
CA ALA A 84 5.54 -12.44 6.16
C ALA A 84 6.60 -11.75 5.28
N THR A 85 7.64 -12.48 4.87
CA THR A 85 8.68 -11.97 3.96
C THR A 85 8.07 -11.59 2.62
N SER A 86 7.24 -12.46 2.05
CA SER A 86 6.56 -12.23 0.78
C SER A 86 5.63 -11.00 0.85
N ALA A 87 4.89 -10.84 1.94
CA ALA A 87 4.00 -9.70 2.14
C ALA A 87 4.77 -8.37 2.26
N VAL A 88 5.81 -8.32 3.09
CA VAL A 88 6.64 -7.12 3.31
C VAL A 88 7.47 -6.77 2.08
N CYS A 89 8.03 -7.78 1.39
CA CYS A 89 8.80 -7.57 0.15
C CYS A 89 7.90 -7.45 -1.09
N VAL A 90 6.57 -7.52 -0.92
CA VAL A 90 5.59 -7.35 -2.00
C VAL A 90 5.85 -8.34 -3.15
N THR A 91 6.06 -9.62 -2.82
CA THR A 91 6.48 -10.65 -3.79
C THR A 91 5.30 -11.48 -4.31
N GLY A 92 4.30 -11.76 -3.44
CA GLY A 92 3.09 -12.51 -3.79
C GLY A 92 3.21 -14.02 -3.82
N LEU A 93 4.33 -14.56 -3.39
CA LEU A 93 4.53 -16.00 -3.28
C LEU A 93 4.10 -16.47 -1.88
N VAL A 94 3.31 -17.52 -1.81
CA VAL A 94 2.87 -18.12 -0.55
C VAL A 94 3.02 -19.63 -0.59
N PRO A 95 3.52 -20.26 0.49
CA PRO A 95 3.67 -21.72 0.56
C PRO A 95 2.35 -22.42 0.89
N VAL A 96 1.35 -21.66 1.36
CA VAL A 96 0.04 -22.14 1.80
C VAL A 96 -1.08 -21.37 1.10
N ASP A 97 -2.26 -21.97 0.99
CA ASP A 97 -3.42 -21.27 0.45
C ASP A 97 -3.92 -20.21 1.45
N VAL A 98 -3.90 -18.95 1.04
CA VAL A 98 -4.28 -17.82 1.89
C VAL A 98 -5.74 -17.91 2.32
N SER A 99 -6.63 -18.38 1.42
CA SER A 99 -8.07 -18.43 1.66
C SER A 99 -8.49 -19.43 2.72
N THR A 100 -7.75 -20.53 2.86
CA THR A 100 -8.07 -21.63 3.77
C THR A 100 -7.24 -21.63 5.04
N THR A 101 -6.06 -21.01 5.00
CA THR A 101 -5.12 -21.03 6.13
C THR A 101 -5.35 -19.88 7.11
N PHE A 102 -5.65 -18.68 6.60
CA PHE A 102 -5.74 -17.48 7.43
C PHE A 102 -7.19 -17.12 7.76
N THR A 103 -7.40 -16.73 9.01
CA THR A 103 -8.64 -16.10 9.46
C THR A 103 -8.71 -14.64 8.99
N THR A 104 -9.85 -13.98 9.21
CA THR A 104 -9.97 -12.52 8.98
C THR A 104 -8.87 -11.75 9.72
N GLY A 105 -8.52 -12.15 10.95
CA GLY A 105 -7.41 -11.53 11.69
C GLY A 105 -6.06 -11.72 10.98
N GLY A 106 -5.78 -12.90 10.44
CA GLY A 106 -4.58 -13.16 9.64
C GLY A 106 -4.53 -12.35 8.35
N LEU A 107 -5.67 -12.23 7.67
CA LEU A 107 -5.76 -11.40 6.45
C LEU A 107 -5.50 -9.91 6.74
N VAL A 108 -5.99 -9.39 7.87
CA VAL A 108 -5.69 -8.01 8.31
C VAL A 108 -4.19 -7.84 8.56
N VAL A 109 -3.53 -8.80 9.20
CA VAL A 109 -2.07 -8.75 9.40
C VAL A 109 -1.35 -8.75 8.06
N ILE A 110 -1.74 -9.62 7.11
CA ILE A 110 -1.14 -9.67 5.76
C ILE A 110 -1.31 -8.32 5.04
N ILE A 111 -2.51 -7.71 5.06
CA ILE A 111 -2.75 -6.40 4.46
C ILE A 111 -1.84 -5.34 5.06
N LEU A 112 -1.71 -5.30 6.39
CA LEU A 112 -0.84 -4.33 7.06
C LEU A 112 0.63 -4.51 6.68
N LEU A 113 1.10 -5.76 6.56
CA LEU A 113 2.45 -6.06 6.11
C LEU A 113 2.67 -5.62 4.64
N ILE A 114 1.71 -5.90 3.75
CA ILE A 114 1.73 -5.44 2.35
C ILE A 114 1.77 -3.91 2.30
N GLN A 115 0.93 -3.23 3.08
CA GLN A 115 0.84 -1.76 3.09
C GLN A 115 2.16 -1.12 3.56
N ILE A 116 2.73 -1.63 4.65
CA ILE A 116 4.02 -1.14 5.17
C ILE A 116 5.14 -1.41 4.16
N GLY A 117 5.18 -2.61 3.58
CA GLY A 117 6.16 -3.00 2.58
C GLY A 117 6.05 -2.19 1.29
N GLY A 118 4.83 -2.08 0.74
CA GLY A 118 4.56 -1.32 -0.48
C GLY A 118 4.92 0.16 -0.35
N LEU A 119 4.53 0.80 0.75
CA LEU A 119 4.93 2.19 1.04
C LEU A 119 6.45 2.33 1.19
N GLY A 120 7.11 1.37 1.84
CA GLY A 120 8.57 1.34 1.97
C GLY A 120 9.28 1.25 0.62
N VAL A 121 8.84 0.36 -0.25
CA VAL A 121 9.40 0.19 -1.60
C VAL A 121 9.13 1.42 -2.47
N MET A 122 7.93 1.98 -2.45
CA MET A 122 7.59 3.19 -3.22
C MET A 122 8.42 4.41 -2.78
N THR A 123 8.60 4.60 -1.48
CA THR A 123 9.43 5.71 -0.97
C THR A 123 10.90 5.53 -1.34
N LEU A 124 11.42 4.31 -1.23
CA LEU A 124 12.79 3.99 -1.62
C LEU A 124 13.03 4.19 -3.11
N THR A 125 12.13 3.67 -3.96
CA THR A 125 12.22 3.83 -5.42
C THR A 125 12.18 5.31 -5.80
N SER A 126 11.35 6.11 -5.14
CA SER A 126 11.28 7.56 -5.33
C SER A 126 12.58 8.24 -4.95
N PHE A 127 13.20 7.83 -3.84
CA PHE A 127 14.48 8.34 -3.39
C PHE A 127 15.59 8.01 -4.39
N PHE A 128 15.68 6.75 -4.85
CA PHE A 128 16.68 6.34 -5.85
C PHE A 128 16.46 7.04 -7.20
N ALA A 129 15.23 7.15 -7.68
CA ALA A 129 14.92 7.87 -8.90
C ALA A 129 15.41 9.33 -8.84
N MET A 130 15.25 10.00 -7.71
CA MET A 130 15.76 11.36 -7.50
C MET A 130 17.28 11.42 -7.49
N PHE A 131 17.96 10.40 -6.95
CA PHE A 131 19.42 10.37 -6.83
C PHE A 131 20.10 10.07 -8.18
N PHE A 132 19.56 9.17 -8.99
CA PHE A 132 20.15 8.76 -10.27
C PHE A 132 19.82 9.70 -11.43
N MET A 133 18.73 10.46 -11.36
CA MET A 133 18.28 11.35 -12.44
C MET A 133 18.86 12.77 -12.37
N GLY A 134 20.00 12.98 -11.82
CA GLY A 134 20.94 14.13 -11.68
C GLY A 134 20.69 15.50 -12.35
N ASN A 135 19.62 15.69 -13.13
CA ASN A 135 19.22 16.93 -13.80
C ASN A 135 17.77 17.30 -13.49
N THR A 136 17.36 17.17 -12.23
CA THR A 136 16.02 17.54 -11.82
C THR A 136 15.92 19.02 -11.47
N SER A 137 14.75 19.60 -11.71
CA SER A 137 14.36 20.98 -11.36
C SER A 137 14.89 21.38 -9.98
N LEU A 138 15.27 22.64 -9.80
CA LEU A 138 15.70 23.23 -8.52
C LEU A 138 14.80 22.86 -7.34
N TYR A 139 13.51 22.67 -7.58
CA TYR A 139 12.54 22.20 -6.59
C TYR A 139 12.86 20.79 -6.08
N ASN A 140 13.18 19.85 -6.97
CA ASN A 140 13.54 18.48 -6.58
C ASN A 140 14.91 18.43 -5.88
N GLN A 141 15.85 19.29 -6.30
CA GLN A 141 17.14 19.43 -5.58
C GLN A 141 16.96 20.03 -4.19
N LEU A 142 16.02 20.95 -4.00
CA LEU A 142 15.68 21.50 -2.69
C LEU A 142 15.00 20.45 -1.81
N VAL A 143 14.09 19.63 -2.34
CA VAL A 143 13.45 18.54 -1.59
C VAL A 143 14.48 17.47 -1.18
N VAL A 144 15.43 17.10 -2.07
CA VAL A 144 16.52 16.18 -1.72
C VAL A 144 17.47 16.81 -0.70
N ARG A 145 17.84 18.06 -0.89
CA ARG A 145 18.68 18.82 0.05
C ARG A 145 18.00 18.94 1.42
N ASP A 146 16.68 19.17 1.44
CA ASP A 146 15.91 19.22 2.68
C ASP A 146 15.78 17.84 3.34
N MET A 147 15.66 16.75 2.55
CA MET A 147 15.70 15.38 3.08
C MET A 147 17.07 14.98 3.63
N VAL A 148 18.17 15.43 3.00
CA VAL A 148 19.53 15.07 3.39
C VAL A 148 20.12 16.05 4.41
N SER A 149 19.74 17.32 4.36
CA SER A 149 20.33 18.39 5.19
C SER A 149 19.41 18.92 6.29
N SER A 150 18.10 18.62 6.25
CA SER A 150 17.22 19.06 7.32
C SER A 150 17.23 18.03 8.47
N ASN A 151 17.75 18.46 9.61
CA ASN A 151 17.50 17.85 10.91
C ASN A 151 16.02 17.93 11.33
N SER A 152 15.10 18.25 10.43
CA SER A 152 13.67 18.36 10.71
C SER A 152 12.97 17.08 10.30
N LEU A 153 12.77 16.19 11.27
CA LEU A 153 11.86 15.03 11.18
C LEU A 153 10.47 15.41 10.64
N GLY A 154 10.08 16.68 10.77
CA GLY A 154 8.78 17.19 10.31
C GLY A 154 8.58 17.18 8.79
N SER A 155 9.61 17.43 8.00
CA SER A 155 9.49 17.43 6.53
C SER A 155 9.36 16.01 5.98
N LEU A 156 10.09 15.04 6.55
CA LEU A 156 10.00 13.62 6.18
C LEU A 156 8.64 13.04 6.54
N LEU A 157 8.16 13.33 7.75
CA LEU A 157 6.84 12.88 8.21
C LEU A 157 5.72 13.45 7.33
N SER A 158 5.78 14.72 6.96
CA SER A 158 4.81 15.35 6.06
C SER A 158 4.79 14.66 4.69
N THR A 159 5.94 14.33 4.14
CA THR A 159 6.05 13.61 2.85
C THR A 159 5.46 12.20 2.96
N LEU A 160 5.79 11.46 4.03
CA LEU A 160 5.25 10.13 4.27
C LEU A 160 3.73 10.14 4.43
N LEU A 161 3.18 11.10 5.19
CA LEU A 161 1.73 11.25 5.35
C LEU A 161 1.04 11.62 4.03
N TYR A 162 1.71 12.41 3.18
CA TYR A 162 1.18 12.73 1.86
C TYR A 162 1.15 11.49 0.94
N ILE A 163 2.22 10.68 0.94
CA ILE A 163 2.29 9.43 0.20
C ILE A 163 1.19 8.48 0.69
N LEU A 164 1.08 8.30 2.01
CA LEU A 164 0.06 7.45 2.61
C LEU A 164 -1.36 7.90 2.23
N GLY A 165 -1.66 9.20 2.38
CA GLY A 165 -2.97 9.74 2.04
C GLY A 165 -3.32 9.55 0.57
N PHE A 166 -2.35 9.76 -0.33
CA PHE A 166 -2.52 9.55 -1.77
C PHE A 166 -2.76 8.07 -2.12
N THR A 167 -2.00 7.17 -1.49
CA THR A 167 -2.16 5.72 -1.63
C THR A 167 -3.55 5.28 -1.20
N LEU A 168 -3.99 5.69 0.00
CA LEU A 168 -5.32 5.34 0.52
C LEU A 168 -6.46 5.84 -0.37
N VAL A 169 -6.31 7.00 -1.01
CA VAL A 169 -7.31 7.53 -1.96
C VAL A 169 -7.40 6.64 -3.20
N ILE A 170 -6.28 6.24 -3.79
CA ILE A 170 -6.28 5.37 -4.99
C ILE A 170 -6.81 3.99 -4.62
N GLU A 171 -6.37 3.42 -3.51
CA GLU A 171 -6.84 2.14 -3.01
C GLU A 171 -8.35 2.17 -2.72
N GLY A 172 -8.86 3.26 -2.14
CA GLY A 172 -10.30 3.45 -1.92
C GLY A 172 -11.09 3.51 -3.23
N ILE A 173 -10.60 4.21 -4.24
CA ILE A 173 -11.22 4.23 -5.58
C ILE A 173 -11.18 2.84 -6.20
N GLY A 174 -10.05 2.15 -6.10
CA GLY A 174 -9.87 0.77 -6.58
C GLY A 174 -10.82 -0.21 -5.88
N MET A 175 -10.97 -0.10 -4.56
CA MET A 175 -11.91 -0.89 -3.77
C MET A 175 -13.35 -0.71 -4.31
N VAL A 176 -13.79 0.52 -4.54
CA VAL A 176 -15.12 0.79 -5.08
C VAL A 176 -15.28 0.20 -6.49
N ALA A 177 -14.28 0.35 -7.36
CA ALA A 177 -14.31 -0.20 -8.72
C ALA A 177 -14.37 -1.74 -8.73
N ILE A 178 -13.59 -2.40 -7.86
CA ILE A 178 -13.61 -3.85 -7.69
C ILE A 178 -14.96 -4.30 -7.13
N TRP A 179 -15.47 -3.63 -6.10
CA TRP A 179 -16.76 -3.96 -5.50
C TRP A 179 -17.89 -3.89 -6.52
N PHE A 180 -17.97 -2.81 -7.32
CA PHE A 180 -18.98 -2.70 -8.38
C PHE A 180 -18.88 -3.84 -9.41
N SER A 181 -17.70 -4.39 -9.64
CA SER A 181 -17.52 -5.46 -10.62
C SER A 181 -17.94 -6.85 -10.11
N ILE A 182 -17.97 -7.05 -8.79
CA ILE A 182 -18.31 -8.35 -8.18
C ILE A 182 -19.68 -8.36 -7.48
N HIS A 183 -20.26 -7.18 -7.25
CA HIS A 183 -21.47 -7.03 -6.44
C HIS A 183 -22.62 -7.96 -6.90
N GLY A 184 -23.11 -8.77 -5.97
CA GLY A 184 -24.21 -9.71 -6.19
C GLY A 184 -23.91 -10.92 -7.08
N THR A 185 -22.63 -11.13 -7.47
CA THR A 185 -22.27 -12.19 -8.43
C THR A 185 -21.54 -13.35 -7.82
N LEU A 186 -20.79 -13.16 -6.75
CA LEU A 186 -19.96 -14.18 -6.11
C LEU A 186 -20.67 -14.92 -4.97
N GLY A 187 -21.95 -14.59 -4.67
CA GLY A 187 -22.72 -15.21 -3.59
C GLY A 187 -22.17 -14.88 -2.19
N MET A 188 -21.38 -13.80 -2.07
CA MET A 188 -20.83 -13.28 -0.83
C MET A 188 -21.80 -12.29 -0.17
N ASN A 189 -21.74 -12.17 1.14
CA ASN A 189 -22.42 -11.10 1.86
C ASN A 189 -21.72 -9.74 1.58
N LEU A 190 -22.41 -8.63 1.84
CA LEU A 190 -21.87 -7.29 1.60
C LEU A 190 -20.51 -7.05 2.29
N ASP A 191 -20.38 -7.49 3.54
CA ASP A 191 -19.14 -7.35 4.30
C ASP A 191 -17.99 -8.17 3.70
N GLU A 192 -18.28 -9.36 3.20
CA GLU A 192 -17.31 -10.22 2.51
C GLU A 192 -16.90 -9.61 1.16
N GLU A 193 -17.85 -9.07 0.39
CA GLU A 193 -17.56 -8.36 -0.87
C GLU A 193 -16.68 -7.14 -0.63
N LEU A 194 -16.97 -6.34 0.41
CA LEU A 194 -16.17 -5.15 0.76
C LEU A 194 -14.77 -5.55 1.24
N ALA A 195 -14.66 -6.59 2.06
CA ALA A 195 -13.36 -7.12 2.52
C ALA A 195 -12.55 -7.65 1.34
N PHE A 196 -13.18 -8.40 0.43
CA PHE A 196 -12.57 -8.87 -0.80
C PHE A 196 -12.06 -7.71 -1.67
N ALA A 197 -12.90 -6.71 -1.91
CA ALA A 197 -12.56 -5.56 -2.72
C ALA A 197 -11.42 -4.74 -2.11
N ALA A 198 -11.43 -4.51 -0.80
CA ALA A 198 -10.38 -3.82 -0.08
C ALA A 198 -9.05 -4.59 -0.16
N PHE A 199 -9.07 -5.90 0.11
CA PHE A 199 -7.89 -6.75 0.05
C PHE A 199 -7.23 -6.72 -1.33
N HIS A 200 -8.03 -6.94 -2.38
CA HIS A 200 -7.51 -6.99 -3.75
C HIS A 200 -7.09 -5.62 -4.27
N SER A 201 -7.74 -4.53 -3.83
CA SER A 201 -7.31 -3.18 -4.19
C SER A 201 -5.93 -2.85 -3.63
N ILE A 202 -5.71 -3.12 -2.34
CA ILE A 202 -4.41 -2.91 -1.67
C ILE A 202 -3.34 -3.81 -2.27
N SER A 203 -3.64 -5.11 -2.41
CA SER A 203 -2.72 -6.09 -3.00
C SER A 203 -2.30 -5.72 -4.42
N ALA A 204 -3.25 -5.25 -5.25
CA ALA A 204 -2.99 -4.85 -6.62
C ALA A 204 -2.19 -3.55 -6.71
N PHE A 205 -2.57 -2.51 -5.96
CA PHE A 205 -1.87 -1.23 -5.98
C PHE A 205 -0.44 -1.34 -5.44
N CYS A 206 -0.25 -2.10 -4.36
CA CYS A 206 1.10 -2.40 -3.85
C CYS A 206 1.89 -3.37 -4.74
N ASN A 207 1.30 -3.97 -5.79
CA ASN A 207 1.88 -5.03 -6.62
C ASN A 207 2.24 -6.29 -5.82
N ALA A 208 1.47 -6.60 -4.76
CA ALA A 208 1.78 -7.66 -3.83
C ALA A 208 1.39 -9.07 -4.33
N GLY A 209 0.37 -9.18 -5.18
CA GLY A 209 -0.05 -10.45 -5.79
C GLY A 209 -0.75 -11.44 -4.84
N PHE A 210 -1.11 -11.01 -3.63
CA PHE A 210 -1.92 -11.83 -2.70
C PHE A 210 -3.39 -11.80 -3.07
N SER A 211 -4.09 -12.91 -2.86
CA SER A 211 -5.54 -13.04 -3.07
C SER A 211 -6.18 -13.82 -1.92
N THR A 212 -7.43 -13.52 -1.64
CA THR A 212 -8.27 -14.28 -0.70
C THR A 212 -9.01 -15.42 -1.38
N LEU A 213 -8.77 -15.65 -2.68
CA LEU A 213 -9.35 -16.78 -3.42
C LEU A 213 -8.33 -17.93 -3.52
N SER A 214 -8.82 -19.15 -3.38
CA SER A 214 -8.02 -20.34 -3.68
C SER A 214 -7.69 -20.36 -5.17
N GLY A 215 -6.40 -20.54 -5.50
CA GLY A 215 -5.91 -20.43 -6.87
C GLY A 215 -5.79 -18.97 -7.37
N ASN A 216 -5.79 -17.98 -6.47
CA ASN A 216 -5.70 -16.55 -6.79
C ASN A 216 -6.83 -16.07 -7.73
N LEU A 217 -6.57 -15.04 -8.51
CA LEU A 217 -7.51 -14.52 -9.53
C LEU A 217 -7.68 -15.49 -10.73
N GLY A 218 -6.93 -16.61 -10.78
CA GLY A 218 -7.17 -17.72 -11.70
C GLY A 218 -8.31 -18.65 -11.31
N ASN A 219 -9.01 -18.37 -10.20
CA ASN A 219 -10.15 -19.14 -9.76
C ASN A 219 -11.27 -19.09 -10.82
N PRO A 220 -11.85 -20.24 -11.24
CA PRO A 220 -12.92 -20.30 -12.23
C PRO A 220 -14.14 -19.43 -11.90
N MET A 221 -14.40 -19.22 -10.60
CA MET A 221 -15.50 -18.40 -10.11
C MET A 221 -15.39 -16.94 -10.57
N VAL A 222 -14.17 -16.45 -10.78
CA VAL A 222 -13.88 -15.06 -11.18
C VAL A 222 -13.56 -14.97 -12.67
N MET A 223 -12.93 -16.00 -13.26
CA MET A 223 -12.47 -15.98 -14.66
C MET A 223 -13.61 -15.90 -15.69
N THR A 224 -14.77 -16.46 -15.38
CA THR A 224 -15.81 -16.66 -16.41
C THR A 224 -16.67 -15.45 -16.70
N ASN A 225 -16.86 -14.50 -15.76
CA ASN A 225 -17.83 -13.41 -15.93
C ASN A 225 -17.37 -12.03 -15.42
N HIS A 226 -16.12 -11.85 -14.96
CA HIS A 226 -15.69 -10.63 -14.26
C HIS A 226 -14.56 -9.87 -14.98
N ASN A 227 -14.74 -9.60 -16.27
CA ASN A 227 -13.73 -8.86 -17.06
C ASN A 227 -13.37 -7.49 -16.45
N TRP A 228 -14.34 -6.81 -15.85
CA TRP A 228 -14.13 -5.51 -15.20
C TRP A 228 -13.26 -5.61 -13.95
N LEU A 229 -13.31 -6.73 -13.21
CA LEU A 229 -12.40 -6.99 -12.11
C LEU A 229 -10.94 -7.00 -12.59
N PHE A 230 -10.65 -7.75 -13.66
CA PHE A 230 -9.31 -7.82 -14.22
C PHE A 230 -8.83 -6.48 -14.76
N VAL A 231 -9.70 -5.70 -15.40
CA VAL A 231 -9.37 -4.35 -15.86
C VAL A 231 -9.04 -3.44 -14.67
N SER A 232 -9.85 -3.46 -13.60
CA SER A 232 -9.63 -2.65 -12.40
C SER A 232 -8.32 -3.02 -11.69
N VAL A 233 -8.07 -4.33 -11.51
CA VAL A 233 -6.84 -4.85 -10.91
C VAL A 233 -5.62 -4.49 -11.75
N SER A 234 -5.67 -4.68 -13.07
CA SER A 234 -4.59 -4.33 -13.99
C SER A 234 -4.26 -2.84 -13.95
N PHE A 235 -5.29 -2.00 -13.89
CA PHE A 235 -5.11 -0.55 -13.78
C PHE A 235 -4.44 -0.15 -12.46
N LEU A 236 -4.83 -0.77 -11.34
CA LEU A 236 -4.20 -0.55 -10.04
C LEU A 236 -2.73 -0.99 -10.04
N ILE A 237 -2.41 -2.15 -10.63
CA ILE A 237 -1.03 -2.65 -10.79
C ILE A 237 -0.18 -1.64 -11.56
N ILE A 238 -0.69 -1.13 -12.68
CA ILE A 238 0.01 -0.13 -13.49
C ILE A 238 0.22 1.15 -12.66
N LEU A 239 -0.81 1.67 -11.99
CA LEU A 239 -0.69 2.87 -11.16
C LEU A 239 0.34 2.69 -10.03
N GLY A 240 0.34 1.55 -9.34
CA GLY A 240 1.31 1.24 -8.30
C GLY A 240 2.74 1.11 -8.83
N GLY A 241 2.90 0.51 -10.03
CA GLY A 241 4.21 0.31 -10.66
C GLY A 241 4.85 1.57 -11.24
N ILE A 242 4.06 2.58 -11.60
CA ILE A 242 4.57 3.85 -12.17
C ILE A 242 5.43 4.64 -11.16
N GLY A 243 5.18 4.48 -9.89
CA GLY A 243 5.91 5.16 -8.81
C GLY A 243 5.34 6.53 -8.43
N PHE A 244 5.50 6.84 -7.16
CA PHE A 244 4.91 8.00 -6.52
C PHE A 244 5.23 9.36 -7.18
N PRO A 245 6.48 9.69 -7.59
CA PRO A 245 6.78 11.00 -8.18
C PRO A 245 6.00 11.29 -9.45
N ILE A 246 5.75 10.25 -10.26
CA ILE A 246 5.01 10.37 -11.50
C ILE A 246 3.51 10.49 -11.22
N LEU A 247 3.00 9.72 -10.25
CA LEU A 247 1.60 9.78 -9.82
C LEU A 247 1.23 11.17 -9.28
N VAL A 248 2.12 11.81 -8.51
CA VAL A 248 1.91 13.19 -8.02
C VAL A 248 1.86 14.17 -9.18
N ASN A 249 2.78 14.06 -10.13
CA ASN A 249 2.79 14.93 -11.30
C ASN A 249 1.55 14.70 -12.17
N PHE A 250 1.12 13.44 -12.33
CA PHE A 250 -0.10 13.09 -13.05
C PHE A 250 -1.34 13.70 -12.40
N LYS A 251 -1.45 13.64 -11.07
CA LYS A 251 -2.51 14.32 -10.30
C LYS A 251 -2.55 15.82 -10.63
N ASP A 252 -1.40 16.49 -10.64
CA ASP A 252 -1.32 17.92 -10.92
C ASP A 252 -1.76 18.25 -12.36
N ILE A 253 -1.42 17.38 -13.31
CA ILE A 253 -1.86 17.47 -14.70
C ILE A 253 -3.40 17.30 -14.78
N VAL A 254 -3.95 16.26 -14.17
CA VAL A 254 -5.38 16.00 -14.15
C VAL A 254 -6.14 17.16 -13.50
N LEU A 255 -5.70 17.62 -12.33
CA LEU A 255 -6.33 18.74 -11.63
C LEU A 255 -6.27 20.03 -12.46
N TYR A 256 -5.17 20.29 -13.18
CA TYR A 256 -5.06 21.42 -14.08
C TYR A 256 -6.10 21.33 -15.20
N HIS A 257 -6.21 20.19 -15.88
CA HIS A 257 -7.18 19.99 -16.95
C HIS A 257 -8.63 20.06 -16.46
N LEU A 258 -8.89 19.49 -15.27
CA LEU A 258 -10.23 19.55 -14.65
C LEU A 258 -10.60 21.01 -14.30
N ARG A 259 -9.70 21.76 -13.69
CA ARG A 259 -9.92 23.18 -13.37
C ARG A 259 -10.10 24.01 -14.63
N HIS A 260 -9.34 23.70 -15.70
CA HIS A 260 -9.46 24.40 -16.98
C HIS A 260 -10.78 24.08 -17.66
N PHE A 261 -11.22 22.81 -17.62
CA PHE A 261 -12.52 22.37 -18.12
C PHE A 261 -13.68 23.02 -17.35
N TRP A 262 -13.62 23.09 -16.03
CA TRP A 262 -14.62 23.77 -15.20
C TRP A 262 -14.67 25.28 -15.48
N ARG A 263 -13.51 25.93 -15.66
CA ARG A 263 -13.45 27.35 -16.07
C ARG A 263 -14.04 27.55 -17.46
N PHE A 264 -13.75 26.67 -18.41
CA PHE A 264 -14.31 26.71 -19.75
C PHE A 264 -15.83 26.62 -19.74
N ILE A 265 -16.39 25.67 -18.97
CA ILE A 265 -17.86 25.56 -18.80
C ILE A 265 -18.44 26.85 -18.21
N ARG A 266 -17.77 27.46 -17.23
CA ARG A 266 -18.27 28.65 -16.52
C ARG A 266 -18.10 29.95 -17.30
N THR A 267 -16.99 30.11 -18.04
CA THR A 267 -16.61 31.39 -18.68
C THR A 267 -16.71 31.37 -20.20
N ARG A 268 -16.86 30.18 -20.84
CA ARG A 268 -16.82 29.97 -22.30
C ARG A 268 -15.62 30.61 -23.02
N LYS A 269 -14.57 31.00 -22.30
CA LYS A 269 -13.32 31.55 -22.86
C LYS A 269 -12.20 30.53 -22.74
N LEU A 270 -11.54 30.20 -23.87
CA LEU A 270 -10.33 29.39 -23.93
C LEU A 270 -9.13 30.28 -23.68
N GLU A 271 -8.57 30.25 -22.47
CA GLU A 271 -7.27 30.86 -22.20
C GLU A 271 -6.15 29.90 -22.60
N ARG A 272 -5.36 30.27 -23.60
CA ARG A 272 -4.14 29.53 -23.98
C ARG A 272 -3.04 29.84 -22.96
N HIS A 273 -2.90 28.97 -21.95
CA HIS A 273 -1.73 29.00 -21.07
C HIS A 273 -0.63 28.08 -21.63
N LYS A 274 0.64 28.54 -21.51
CA LYS A 274 1.81 27.75 -21.94
C LYS A 274 1.96 26.50 -21.07
N VAL A 275 1.64 25.34 -21.64
CA VAL A 275 1.59 24.02 -21.00
C VAL A 275 3.01 23.46 -20.72
N HIS A 276 4.08 24.16 -21.09
CA HIS A 276 5.46 23.64 -21.10
C HIS A 276 6.04 23.25 -19.73
N HIS A 277 5.47 23.72 -18.60
CA HIS A 277 5.97 23.42 -17.26
C HIS A 277 5.21 22.31 -16.51
N LEU A 278 4.12 21.79 -17.08
CA LEU A 278 3.27 20.80 -16.39
C LEU A 278 3.82 19.37 -16.45
N TYR A 279 4.63 19.06 -17.44
CA TYR A 279 5.18 17.71 -17.62
C TYR A 279 6.62 17.65 -17.12
N ASN A 280 6.86 16.97 -16.01
CA ASN A 280 8.21 16.61 -15.58
C ASN A 280 8.84 15.64 -16.59
N LEU A 281 10.17 15.61 -16.67
CA LEU A 281 10.91 14.74 -17.58
C LEU A 281 10.50 13.27 -17.41
N ASN A 282 10.33 12.84 -16.17
CA ASN A 282 9.91 11.47 -15.82
C ASN A 282 8.54 11.13 -16.38
N THR A 283 7.58 12.06 -16.26
CA THR A 283 6.22 11.88 -16.79
C THR A 283 6.23 11.84 -18.32
N LYS A 284 7.12 12.60 -18.98
CA LYS A 284 7.27 12.56 -20.43
C LYS A 284 7.80 11.21 -20.90
N ILE A 285 8.79 10.63 -20.21
CA ILE A 285 9.38 9.33 -20.58
C ILE A 285 8.37 8.19 -20.42
N VAL A 286 7.48 8.25 -19.44
CA VAL A 286 6.48 7.19 -19.18
C VAL A 286 5.27 7.30 -20.12
N LEU A 287 4.98 8.50 -20.65
CA LEU A 287 3.84 8.71 -21.56
C LEU A 287 4.20 8.54 -23.05
N ILE A 288 5.48 8.36 -23.38
CA ILE A 288 5.99 8.02 -24.72
C ILE A 288 6.18 6.50 -24.80
#